data_3594ee2604f5e5bd6c277413716f423a
#
_entry.id   3594ee2604f5e5bd6c277413716f423a
#
_cell.length_a   1.000
_cell.length_b   1.000
_cell.length_c   1.000
_cell.angle_alpha   90.00
_cell.angle_beta   90.00
_cell.angle_gamma   90.00
#
_symmetry.space_group_name_H-M   'P 1'
#
loop_
_entity.id
_entity.type
_entity.pdbx_description
1 polymer ?
#
loop_
_entity_poly.entity_id
_entity_poly.type
_entity_poly.pdbx_seq_one_letter_code
_entity_poly.pdbx_strand_id
1 'polypeptide(L)'
;MHKDYNGQVEAGAERASFGVMASYGTGKFLAEFLTGGIASLVFKFYETEVKLPAALCAAALVLYSIWNAVNDPIVGFFTSRPTRLTAKLGRRFPWILLGSTTCGLVFFFVFAPPAGMGPWGLFAWFLVALCLYDALYSTWEVNYQSVFPDRFRSQEERSKAAGIGTVIGVLGVAAGSVVPTFIIRYGDPSTYLVNAVVFAGAAILLALLLIPGVRETPAMINRYLEQEKSRTEAPSFFKLLREAFGVRNFMAFILLYCFYQVACLSMTASIHYVGDYIIGRSTTLIFAGMLAGALVAVPLWLFLIKKTGSHQKLIAAAAFALAVFCLPLMFARDYWGFVIAMFGWGLSFGGFWLLMTPAMADVIDEIVVKTGRRDDGVYLGFRAFFGRLAYAVQALLFWAVHAATGFAADPRSASAQFGIRLHTAAIPALFLVLGGIVFLSLNTLDRNKVEENRRILEERAL
;
A
#
# COMPACT_ATOMS: atom_id res chain seq x y z
N MET A 1 14.12 46.19 -9.66
CA MET A 1 13.13 45.64 -10.60
C MET A 1 12.91 44.18 -10.21
N HIS A 2 12.10 43.96 -9.16
CA HIS A 2 11.65 42.62 -8.75
C HIS A 2 10.53 42.20 -9.70
N LYS A 3 10.73 41.18 -10.50
CA LYS A 3 9.66 40.54 -11.25
C LYS A 3 8.98 39.55 -10.32
N ASP A 4 7.73 39.87 -9.98
CA ASP A 4 6.82 38.97 -9.27
C ASP A 4 6.61 37.67 -10.07
N TYR A 5 7.15 36.56 -9.58
CA TYR A 5 6.93 35.21 -10.09
C TYR A 5 5.66 34.56 -9.52
N ASN A 6 4.83 35.33 -8.81
CA ASN A 6 3.53 34.90 -8.29
C ASN A 6 2.41 35.49 -9.18
N GLY A 7 1.72 34.60 -9.94
CA GLY A 7 0.37 34.90 -10.40
C GLY A 7 0.12 35.05 -11.89
N GLN A 8 0.70 34.20 -12.73
CA GLN A 8 0.03 33.87 -13.98
C GLN A 8 -0.58 32.45 -13.88
N VAL A 9 -1.67 32.34 -13.11
CA VAL A 9 -2.71 31.35 -13.44
C VAL A 9 -3.21 31.74 -14.82
N GLU A 10 -2.89 30.93 -15.84
CA GLU A 10 -3.46 31.12 -17.18
C GLU A 10 -4.97 31.34 -17.03
N ALA A 11 -5.43 32.52 -17.38
CA ALA A 11 -6.85 32.87 -17.43
C ALA A 11 -7.51 31.94 -18.46
N GLY A 12 -8.14 30.85 -17.96
CA GLY A 12 -8.77 29.83 -18.82
C GLY A 12 -8.67 28.39 -18.29
N ALA A 13 -7.86 28.09 -17.27
CA ALA A 13 -7.86 26.74 -16.67
C ALA A 13 -9.10 26.60 -15.76
N GLU A 14 -10.14 25.93 -16.25
CA GLU A 14 -11.28 25.53 -15.41
C GLU A 14 -10.78 24.78 -14.18
N ARG A 15 -11.11 25.29 -12.99
CA ARG A 15 -10.81 24.60 -11.73
C ARG A 15 -11.49 23.23 -11.73
N ALA A 16 -10.74 22.20 -11.31
CA ALA A 16 -11.29 20.87 -11.23
C ALA A 16 -12.48 20.84 -10.24
N SER A 17 -13.64 20.41 -10.74
CA SER A 17 -14.85 20.29 -9.93
C SER A 17 -14.70 19.22 -8.85
N PHE A 18 -15.53 19.31 -7.78
CA PHE A 18 -15.59 18.28 -6.74
C PHE A 18 -15.84 16.88 -7.35
N GLY A 19 -16.70 16.76 -8.37
CA GLY A 19 -16.99 15.50 -9.05
C GLY A 19 -15.75 14.89 -9.72
N VAL A 20 -14.88 15.71 -10.32
CA VAL A 20 -13.60 15.27 -10.90
C VAL A 20 -12.63 14.79 -9.81
N MET A 21 -12.54 15.50 -8.68
CA MET A 21 -11.69 15.11 -7.55
C MET A 21 -12.18 13.81 -6.90
N ALA A 22 -13.50 13.66 -6.72
CA ALA A 22 -14.10 12.44 -6.18
C ALA A 22 -13.92 11.25 -7.14
N SER A 23 -14.12 11.47 -8.43
CA SER A 23 -13.83 10.48 -9.49
C SER A 23 -12.36 10.06 -9.47
N TYR A 24 -11.42 11.00 -9.36
CA TYR A 24 -10.01 10.65 -9.15
C TYR A 24 -9.81 9.82 -7.87
N GLY A 25 -10.49 10.17 -6.79
CA GLY A 25 -10.46 9.43 -5.52
C GLY A 25 -10.87 7.97 -5.64
N THR A 26 -11.74 7.60 -6.61
CA THR A 26 -12.11 6.18 -6.82
C THR A 26 -10.92 5.31 -7.21
N GLY A 27 -9.87 5.87 -7.81
CA GLY A 27 -8.61 5.15 -8.05
C GLY A 27 -7.91 4.75 -6.74
N LYS A 28 -7.94 5.63 -5.73
CA LYS A 28 -7.43 5.26 -4.39
C LYS A 28 -8.26 4.12 -3.79
N PHE A 29 -9.59 4.20 -3.89
CA PHE A 29 -10.45 3.10 -3.45
C PHE A 29 -10.08 1.79 -4.16
N LEU A 30 -9.99 1.82 -5.48
CA LEU A 30 -9.67 0.63 -6.29
C LEU A 30 -8.32 0.01 -5.89
N ALA A 31 -7.29 0.85 -5.70
CA ALA A 31 -5.97 0.40 -5.29
C ALA A 31 -6.00 -0.34 -3.95
N GLU A 32 -6.58 0.28 -2.93
CA GLU A 32 -6.65 -0.27 -1.58
C GLU A 32 -7.57 -1.49 -1.50
N PHE A 33 -8.69 -1.48 -2.23
CA PHE A 33 -9.65 -2.58 -2.31
C PHE A 33 -9.00 -3.84 -2.87
N LEU A 34 -8.34 -3.75 -4.02
CA LEU A 34 -7.69 -4.89 -4.68
C LEU A 34 -6.49 -5.40 -3.88
N THR A 35 -5.66 -4.49 -3.38
CA THR A 35 -4.48 -4.86 -2.58
C THR A 35 -4.88 -5.57 -1.28
N GLY A 36 -5.90 -5.05 -0.59
CA GLY A 36 -6.42 -5.66 0.63
C GLY A 36 -6.97 -7.07 0.40
N GLY A 37 -7.68 -7.30 -0.72
CA GLY A 37 -8.21 -8.60 -1.09
C GLY A 37 -7.12 -9.65 -1.36
N ILE A 38 -6.04 -9.28 -2.07
CA ILE A 38 -4.91 -10.20 -2.31
C ILE A 38 -4.12 -10.44 -1.01
N ALA A 39 -3.69 -9.38 -0.35
CA ALA A 39 -2.77 -9.47 0.78
C ALA A 39 -3.29 -10.31 1.94
N SER A 40 -4.61 -10.24 2.20
CA SER A 40 -5.22 -10.95 3.32
C SER A 40 -5.53 -12.42 3.03
N LEU A 41 -5.83 -12.77 1.78
CA LEU A 41 -6.45 -14.06 1.45
C LEU A 41 -5.55 -15.03 0.70
N VAL A 42 -4.62 -14.54 -0.12
CA VAL A 42 -3.98 -15.35 -1.15
C VAL A 42 -3.15 -16.51 -0.58
N PHE A 43 -2.37 -16.27 0.47
CA PHE A 43 -1.55 -17.33 1.07
C PHE A 43 -2.45 -18.42 1.67
N LYS A 44 -3.44 -18.01 2.48
CA LYS A 44 -4.38 -18.95 3.10
C LYS A 44 -5.16 -19.75 2.05
N PHE A 45 -5.68 -19.10 1.00
CA PHE A 45 -6.42 -19.77 -0.05
C PHE A 45 -5.61 -20.90 -0.70
N TYR A 46 -4.37 -20.62 -1.13
CA TYR A 46 -3.54 -21.63 -1.76
C TYR A 46 -3.10 -22.72 -0.79
N GLU A 47 -2.75 -22.39 0.43
CA GLU A 47 -2.32 -23.37 1.45
C GLU A 47 -3.47 -24.24 1.93
N THR A 48 -4.62 -23.63 2.31
CA THR A 48 -5.65 -24.37 3.04
C THR A 48 -6.78 -24.88 2.15
N GLU A 49 -7.19 -24.13 1.12
CA GLU A 49 -8.31 -24.51 0.24
C GLU A 49 -7.83 -25.31 -0.97
N VAL A 50 -6.77 -24.80 -1.64
CA VAL A 50 -6.17 -25.46 -2.82
C VAL A 50 -5.20 -26.59 -2.44
N LYS A 51 -4.75 -26.65 -1.17
CA LYS A 51 -3.81 -27.65 -0.62
C LYS A 51 -2.43 -27.61 -1.27
N LEU A 52 -1.96 -26.44 -1.72
CA LEU A 52 -0.59 -26.27 -2.15
C LEU A 52 0.33 -26.27 -0.92
N PRO A 53 1.43 -27.05 -0.89
CA PRO A 53 2.37 -27.05 0.23
C PRO A 53 2.85 -25.63 0.57
N ALA A 54 2.88 -25.28 1.87
CA ALA A 54 3.26 -23.94 2.35
C ALA A 54 4.62 -23.46 1.82
N ALA A 55 5.58 -24.39 1.63
CA ALA A 55 6.88 -24.07 1.04
C ALA A 55 6.74 -23.55 -0.42
N LEU A 56 5.86 -24.15 -1.22
CA LEU A 56 5.60 -23.70 -2.59
C LEU A 56 4.80 -22.37 -2.59
N CYS A 57 3.86 -22.20 -1.65
CA CYS A 57 3.18 -20.91 -1.48
C CYS A 57 4.19 -19.81 -1.15
N ALA A 58 5.09 -20.05 -0.20
CA ALA A 58 6.13 -19.11 0.17
C ALA A 58 7.09 -18.80 -0.99
N ALA A 59 7.54 -19.84 -1.71
CA ALA A 59 8.41 -19.68 -2.87
C ALA A 59 7.75 -18.84 -3.98
N ALA A 60 6.46 -19.07 -4.26
CA ALA A 60 5.72 -18.28 -5.24
C ALA A 60 5.66 -16.79 -4.84
N LEU A 61 5.37 -16.50 -3.56
CA LEU A 61 5.30 -15.12 -3.07
C LEU A 61 6.68 -14.44 -2.98
N VAL A 62 7.74 -15.18 -2.70
CA VAL A 62 9.12 -14.64 -2.78
C VAL A 62 9.47 -14.25 -4.20
N LEU A 63 9.23 -15.13 -5.18
CA LEU A 63 9.46 -14.85 -6.61
C LEU A 63 8.56 -13.70 -7.10
N TYR A 64 7.30 -13.69 -6.69
CA TYR A 64 6.38 -12.59 -6.95
C TYR A 64 6.91 -11.25 -6.38
N SER A 65 7.46 -11.25 -5.16
CA SER A 65 8.00 -10.03 -4.55
C SER A 65 9.20 -9.47 -5.32
N ILE A 66 10.04 -10.35 -5.90
CA ILE A 66 11.14 -9.95 -6.78
C ILE A 66 10.58 -9.35 -8.08
N TRP A 67 9.56 -9.99 -8.67
CA TRP A 67 8.87 -9.46 -9.85
C TRP A 67 8.28 -8.08 -9.57
N ASN A 68 7.52 -7.95 -8.50
CA ASN A 68 6.86 -6.71 -8.09
C ASN A 68 7.87 -5.56 -7.88
N ALA A 69 9.07 -5.88 -7.38
CA ALA A 69 10.14 -4.90 -7.18
C ALA A 69 10.66 -4.30 -8.50
N VAL A 70 10.69 -5.07 -9.59
CA VAL A 70 11.21 -4.63 -10.90
C VAL A 70 10.11 -4.22 -11.88
N ASN A 71 8.88 -4.63 -11.65
CA ASN A 71 7.76 -4.43 -12.55
C ASN A 71 7.41 -2.93 -12.75
N ASP A 72 7.32 -2.14 -11.67
CA ASP A 72 6.97 -0.71 -11.76
C ASP A 72 7.93 0.11 -12.63
N PRO A 73 9.27 0.01 -12.47
CA PRO A 73 10.20 0.67 -13.38
C PRO A 73 10.04 0.25 -14.84
N ILE A 74 9.78 -1.04 -15.09
CA ILE A 74 9.56 -1.56 -16.43
C ILE A 74 8.30 -0.97 -17.03
N VAL A 75 7.18 -1.02 -16.31
CA VAL A 75 5.91 -0.45 -16.74
C VAL A 75 6.03 1.06 -16.93
N GLY A 76 6.64 1.78 -15.99
CA GLY A 76 6.88 3.22 -16.09
C GLY A 76 7.67 3.59 -17.35
N PHE A 77 8.71 2.81 -17.69
CA PHE A 77 9.50 3.02 -18.89
C PHE A 77 8.69 2.83 -20.19
N PHE A 78 7.89 1.76 -20.29
CA PHE A 78 7.10 1.48 -21.49
C PHE A 78 5.91 2.46 -21.63
N THR A 79 5.20 2.77 -20.56
CA THR A 79 4.00 3.62 -20.59
C THR A 79 4.32 5.12 -20.66
N SER A 80 5.56 5.52 -20.37
CA SER A 80 5.99 6.93 -20.50
C SER A 80 6.25 7.37 -21.94
N ARG A 81 6.38 6.42 -22.88
CA ARG A 81 6.66 6.71 -24.27
C ARG A 81 5.38 7.13 -25.04
N PRO A 82 5.48 8.09 -25.96
CA PRO A 82 4.34 8.44 -26.80
C PRO A 82 3.93 7.26 -27.69
N THR A 83 2.63 7.04 -27.80
CA THR A 83 2.02 6.04 -28.69
C THR A 83 1.21 6.74 -29.78
N ARG A 84 0.75 6.00 -30.78
CA ARG A 84 -0.15 6.53 -31.82
C ARG A 84 -1.48 7.08 -31.25
N LEU A 85 -1.86 6.62 -30.06
CA LEU A 85 -3.08 7.05 -29.37
C LEU A 85 -2.87 8.31 -28.52
N THR A 86 -1.62 8.71 -28.22
CA THR A 86 -1.30 9.82 -27.31
C THR A 86 -1.94 11.13 -27.76
N ALA A 87 -1.92 11.43 -29.05
CA ALA A 87 -2.52 12.67 -29.58
C ALA A 87 -4.05 12.72 -29.44
N LYS A 88 -4.73 11.57 -29.37
CA LYS A 88 -6.21 11.49 -29.29
C LYS A 88 -6.73 11.28 -27.88
N LEU A 89 -6.08 10.40 -27.12
CA LEU A 89 -6.58 9.94 -25.82
C LEU A 89 -5.71 10.39 -24.63
N GLY A 90 -4.56 10.99 -24.91
CA GLY A 90 -3.57 11.29 -23.90
C GLY A 90 -2.52 10.18 -23.74
N ARG A 91 -1.47 10.46 -22.96
CA ARG A 91 -0.37 9.52 -22.73
C ARG A 91 -0.72 8.45 -21.72
N ARG A 92 -1.41 8.80 -20.65
CA ARG A 92 -1.61 7.96 -19.45
C ARG A 92 -2.99 7.32 -19.40
N PHE A 93 -4.01 8.02 -19.87
CA PHE A 93 -5.40 7.57 -19.80
C PHE A 93 -5.64 6.17 -20.42
N PRO A 94 -5.11 5.83 -21.60
CA PRO A 94 -5.31 4.47 -22.17
C PRO A 94 -4.75 3.36 -21.28
N TRP A 95 -3.58 3.60 -20.66
CA TRP A 95 -2.96 2.63 -19.77
C TRP A 95 -3.70 2.48 -18.46
N ILE A 96 -4.24 3.58 -17.91
CA ILE A 96 -5.08 3.55 -16.71
C ILE A 96 -6.32 2.72 -16.97
N LEU A 97 -7.04 2.98 -18.08
CA LEU A 97 -8.29 2.29 -18.38
C LEU A 97 -8.03 0.80 -18.68
N LEU A 98 -7.06 0.48 -19.52
CA LEU A 98 -6.69 -0.89 -19.85
C LEU A 98 -6.29 -1.67 -18.59
N GLY A 99 -5.32 -1.13 -17.83
CA GLY A 99 -4.79 -1.81 -16.67
C GLY A 99 -5.84 -2.00 -15.57
N SER A 100 -6.63 -0.96 -15.23
CA SER A 100 -7.63 -1.05 -14.15
C SER A 100 -8.77 -2.03 -14.46
N THR A 101 -9.24 -2.09 -15.70
CA THR A 101 -10.31 -3.01 -16.08
C THR A 101 -9.80 -4.44 -16.19
N THR A 102 -8.65 -4.68 -16.82
CA THR A 102 -8.09 -6.03 -16.98
C THR A 102 -7.52 -6.59 -15.70
N CYS A 103 -6.99 -5.74 -14.79
CA CYS A 103 -6.52 -6.16 -13.46
C CYS A 103 -7.65 -6.81 -12.64
N GLY A 104 -8.86 -6.23 -12.68
CA GLY A 104 -10.03 -6.83 -12.04
C GLY A 104 -10.36 -8.22 -12.59
N LEU A 105 -10.24 -8.42 -13.91
CA LEU A 105 -10.45 -9.73 -14.52
C LEU A 105 -9.37 -10.74 -14.09
N VAL A 106 -8.11 -10.33 -14.03
CA VAL A 106 -7.02 -11.23 -13.63
C VAL A 106 -7.07 -11.54 -12.13
N PHE A 107 -7.61 -10.64 -11.30
CA PHE A 107 -7.90 -10.95 -9.90
C PHE A 107 -8.77 -12.22 -9.76
N PHE A 108 -9.77 -12.40 -10.65
CA PHE A 108 -10.56 -13.62 -10.69
C PHE A 108 -9.69 -14.85 -10.92
N PHE A 109 -8.75 -14.83 -11.87
CA PHE A 109 -7.91 -15.99 -12.18
C PHE A 109 -6.95 -16.34 -11.03
N VAL A 110 -6.56 -15.40 -10.19
CA VAL A 110 -5.77 -15.70 -8.98
C VAL A 110 -6.51 -16.67 -8.06
N PHE A 111 -7.83 -16.55 -7.94
CA PHE A 111 -8.67 -17.41 -7.09
C PHE A 111 -9.40 -18.52 -7.85
N ALA A 112 -9.07 -18.74 -9.11
CA ALA A 112 -9.68 -19.77 -9.99
C ALA A 112 -8.64 -20.71 -10.59
N PRO A 113 -7.82 -21.41 -9.78
CA PRO A 113 -6.87 -22.39 -10.32
C PRO A 113 -7.62 -23.54 -10.99
N PRO A 114 -7.18 -24.02 -12.17
CA PRO A 114 -7.78 -25.16 -12.84
C PRO A 114 -7.75 -26.42 -11.99
N ALA A 115 -8.84 -27.17 -12.01
CA ALA A 115 -8.95 -28.44 -11.29
C ALA A 115 -7.97 -29.50 -11.86
N GLY A 116 -7.48 -30.40 -11.01
CA GLY A 116 -6.64 -31.52 -11.39
C GLY A 116 -5.16 -31.21 -11.61
N MET A 117 -4.72 -29.99 -11.31
CA MET A 117 -3.28 -29.67 -11.34
C MET A 117 -2.54 -30.30 -10.17
N GLY A 118 -1.37 -30.88 -10.43
CA GLY A 118 -0.44 -31.27 -9.37
C GLY A 118 0.23 -30.04 -8.71
N PRO A 119 0.99 -30.26 -7.59
CA PRO A 119 1.56 -29.16 -6.81
C PRO A 119 2.42 -28.18 -7.63
N TRP A 120 3.22 -28.65 -8.55
CA TRP A 120 4.05 -27.81 -9.41
C TRP A 120 3.24 -27.03 -10.47
N GLY A 121 2.13 -27.61 -10.97
CA GLY A 121 1.20 -26.89 -11.84
C GLY A 121 0.47 -25.77 -11.11
N LEU A 122 0.02 -26.04 -9.89
CA LEU A 122 -0.60 -25.04 -9.01
C LEU A 122 0.39 -23.92 -8.62
N PHE A 123 1.64 -24.28 -8.33
CA PHE A 123 2.71 -23.30 -8.08
C PHE A 123 2.91 -22.37 -9.28
N ALA A 124 3.05 -22.95 -10.48
CA ALA A 124 3.22 -22.17 -11.71
C ALA A 124 2.01 -21.28 -12.00
N TRP A 125 0.78 -21.82 -11.86
CA TRP A 125 -0.45 -21.04 -11.99
C TRP A 125 -0.49 -19.88 -11.02
N PHE A 126 -0.22 -20.12 -9.74
CA PHE A 126 -0.23 -19.11 -8.68
C PHE A 126 0.77 -17.99 -8.98
N LEU A 127 2.01 -18.33 -9.30
CA LEU A 127 3.06 -17.37 -9.62
C LEU A 127 2.70 -16.54 -10.86
N VAL A 128 2.29 -17.20 -11.96
CA VAL A 128 1.96 -16.50 -13.21
C VAL A 128 0.75 -15.61 -13.06
N ALA A 129 -0.32 -16.10 -12.39
CA ALA A 129 -1.51 -15.31 -12.16
C ALA A 129 -1.22 -14.05 -11.29
N LEU A 130 -0.40 -14.19 -10.23
CA LEU A 130 0.01 -13.04 -9.42
C LEU A 130 0.90 -12.07 -10.21
N CYS A 131 1.89 -12.56 -10.95
CA CYS A 131 2.76 -11.69 -11.74
C CYS A 131 1.99 -10.95 -12.84
N LEU A 132 1.01 -11.59 -13.47
CA LEU A 132 0.14 -10.96 -14.47
C LEU A 132 -0.79 -9.93 -13.84
N TYR A 133 -1.40 -10.27 -12.68
CA TYR A 133 -2.19 -9.34 -11.88
C TYR A 133 -1.39 -8.08 -11.56
N ASP A 134 -0.18 -8.25 -11.05
CA ASP A 134 0.70 -7.15 -10.66
C ASP A 134 1.15 -6.29 -11.85
N ALA A 135 1.47 -6.91 -12.99
CA ALA A 135 1.82 -6.19 -14.22
C ALA A 135 0.69 -5.26 -14.67
N LEU A 136 -0.55 -5.72 -14.61
CA LEU A 136 -1.73 -4.93 -14.97
C LEU A 136 -2.07 -3.90 -13.89
N TYR A 137 -1.91 -4.27 -12.60
CA TYR A 137 -2.05 -3.36 -11.47
C TYR A 137 -1.08 -2.18 -11.59
N SER A 138 0.22 -2.44 -11.78
CA SER A 138 1.23 -1.41 -11.96
C SER A 138 0.99 -0.57 -13.22
N THR A 139 0.47 -1.19 -14.30
CA THR A 139 0.16 -0.48 -15.55
C THR A 139 -0.85 0.65 -15.32
N TRP A 140 -1.89 0.45 -14.53
CA TRP A 140 -2.82 1.52 -14.25
C TRP A 140 -2.38 2.40 -13.08
N GLU A 141 -1.83 1.83 -12.02
CA GLU A 141 -1.55 2.53 -10.77
C GLU A 141 -0.41 3.55 -10.92
N VAL A 142 0.69 3.19 -11.57
CA VAL A 142 1.82 4.10 -11.87
C VAL A 142 1.36 5.27 -12.74
N ASN A 143 0.54 5.01 -13.77
CA ASN A 143 0.00 6.05 -14.63
C ASN A 143 -1.04 6.91 -13.91
N TYR A 144 -1.88 6.32 -13.05
CA TYR A 144 -2.85 7.02 -12.21
C TYR A 144 -2.18 8.02 -11.25
N GLN A 145 -1.15 7.60 -10.53
CA GLN A 145 -0.40 8.49 -9.64
C GLN A 145 0.26 9.62 -10.44
N SER A 146 0.78 9.29 -11.61
CA SER A 146 1.48 10.24 -12.47
C SER A 146 0.57 11.30 -13.11
N VAL A 147 -0.75 11.06 -13.23
CA VAL A 147 -1.71 12.07 -13.72
C VAL A 147 -2.00 13.15 -12.68
N PHE A 148 -1.83 12.86 -11.39
CA PHE A 148 -2.22 13.75 -10.30
C PHE A 148 -1.65 15.17 -10.40
N PRO A 149 -0.32 15.38 -10.54
CA PRO A 149 0.24 16.72 -10.63
C PRO A 149 -0.16 17.48 -11.91
N ASP A 150 -0.43 16.75 -12.99
CA ASP A 150 -0.85 17.35 -14.26
C ASP A 150 -2.33 17.75 -14.24
N ARG A 151 -3.16 16.97 -13.52
CA ARG A 151 -4.61 17.18 -13.42
C ARG A 151 -4.98 18.26 -12.40
N PHE A 152 -4.29 18.30 -11.26
CA PHE A 152 -4.51 19.25 -10.17
C PHE A 152 -3.28 20.15 -10.04
N ARG A 153 -3.38 21.37 -10.58
CA ARG A 153 -2.20 22.22 -10.75
C ARG A 153 -1.93 23.14 -9.58
N SER A 154 -2.98 23.73 -9.01
CA SER A 154 -2.83 24.61 -7.87
C SER A 154 -2.63 23.81 -6.57
N GLN A 155 -1.89 24.39 -5.62
CA GLN A 155 -1.70 23.77 -4.31
C GLN A 155 -3.01 23.51 -3.57
N GLU A 156 -3.98 24.41 -3.75
CA GLU A 156 -5.32 24.29 -3.18
C GLU A 156 -6.07 23.08 -3.77
N GLU A 157 -6.06 22.91 -5.10
CA GLU A 157 -6.68 21.76 -5.77
C GLU A 157 -6.02 20.44 -5.38
N ARG A 158 -4.67 20.39 -5.33
CA ARG A 158 -3.91 19.22 -4.88
C ARG A 158 -4.28 18.82 -3.46
N SER A 159 -4.33 19.78 -2.55
CA SER A 159 -4.69 19.52 -1.15
C SER A 159 -6.12 19.00 -1.02
N LYS A 160 -7.07 19.59 -1.72
CA LYS A 160 -8.47 19.15 -1.74
C LYS A 160 -8.63 17.75 -2.36
N ALA A 161 -8.04 17.52 -3.54
CA ALA A 161 -8.11 16.23 -4.23
C ALA A 161 -7.41 15.12 -3.41
N ALA A 162 -6.27 15.41 -2.79
CA ALA A 162 -5.59 14.47 -1.91
C ALA A 162 -6.43 14.14 -0.66
N GLY A 163 -7.06 15.15 -0.03
CA GLY A 163 -7.94 14.95 1.12
C GLY A 163 -9.15 14.06 0.78
N ILE A 164 -9.84 14.37 -0.33
CA ILE A 164 -10.97 13.57 -0.83
C ILE A 164 -10.50 12.14 -1.16
N GLY A 165 -9.37 12.02 -1.88
CA GLY A 165 -8.79 10.72 -2.24
C GLY A 165 -8.40 9.88 -1.02
N THR A 166 -7.91 10.50 0.06
CA THR A 166 -7.59 9.80 1.31
C THR A 166 -8.83 9.23 1.97
N VAL A 167 -9.91 10.01 2.09
CA VAL A 167 -11.17 9.53 2.66
C VAL A 167 -11.72 8.35 1.85
N ILE A 168 -11.75 8.48 0.52
CA ILE A 168 -12.24 7.44 -0.39
C ILE A 168 -11.31 6.20 -0.33
N GLY A 169 -9.99 6.39 -0.22
CA GLY A 169 -9.02 5.30 -0.06
C GLY A 169 -9.22 4.49 1.22
N VAL A 170 -9.49 5.16 2.35
CA VAL A 170 -9.82 4.47 3.62
C VAL A 170 -11.05 3.58 3.48
N LEU A 171 -12.07 4.04 2.74
CA LEU A 171 -13.23 3.20 2.42
C LEU A 171 -12.84 1.99 1.54
N GLY A 172 -11.85 2.14 0.66
CA GLY A 172 -11.28 1.05 -0.14
C GLY A 172 -10.59 0.00 0.74
N VAL A 173 -9.75 0.42 1.69
CA VAL A 173 -9.14 -0.49 2.69
C VAL A 173 -10.22 -1.24 3.47
N ALA A 174 -11.23 -0.50 3.95
CA ALA A 174 -12.36 -1.10 4.67
C ALA A 174 -13.08 -2.15 3.82
N ALA A 175 -13.44 -1.82 2.60
CA ALA A 175 -14.13 -2.73 1.70
C ALA A 175 -13.26 -3.95 1.35
N GLY A 176 -11.97 -3.76 1.03
CA GLY A 176 -11.04 -4.84 0.71
C GLY A 176 -10.85 -5.85 1.84
N SER A 177 -10.89 -5.39 3.09
CA SER A 177 -10.73 -6.26 4.27
C SER A 177 -12.04 -6.88 4.76
N VAL A 178 -13.16 -6.15 4.67
CA VAL A 178 -14.44 -6.56 5.27
C VAL A 178 -15.33 -7.34 4.29
N VAL A 179 -15.39 -6.95 3.00
CA VAL A 179 -16.26 -7.62 2.01
C VAL A 179 -15.97 -9.12 1.91
N PRO A 180 -14.71 -9.60 1.86
CA PRO A 180 -14.43 -11.02 1.82
C PRO A 180 -15.04 -11.80 2.99
N THR A 181 -15.07 -11.21 4.17
CA THR A 181 -15.54 -11.88 5.38
C THR A 181 -17.04 -12.16 5.41
N PHE A 182 -17.82 -11.47 4.57
CA PHE A 182 -19.26 -11.75 4.38
C PHE A 182 -19.51 -12.87 3.36
N ILE A 183 -18.58 -13.07 2.43
CA ILE A 183 -18.75 -13.97 1.29
C ILE A 183 -18.08 -15.32 1.56
N ILE A 184 -16.84 -15.28 2.09
CA ILE A 184 -16.00 -16.45 2.24
C ILE A 184 -16.46 -17.32 3.42
N ARG A 185 -16.61 -18.60 3.12
CA ARG A 185 -16.80 -19.66 4.12
C ARG A 185 -15.56 -20.56 4.07
N TYR A 186 -14.85 -20.65 5.17
CA TYR A 186 -13.64 -21.45 5.27
C TYR A 186 -13.95 -22.94 5.03
N GLY A 187 -13.10 -23.60 4.25
CA GLY A 187 -13.30 -24.98 3.83
C GLY A 187 -14.19 -25.14 2.56
N ASP A 188 -14.68 -24.02 2.00
CA ASP A 188 -15.46 -24.03 0.76
C ASP A 188 -14.79 -23.14 -0.31
N PRO A 189 -13.94 -23.70 -1.19
CA PRO A 189 -13.24 -22.94 -2.23
C PRO A 189 -14.16 -22.19 -3.19
N SER A 190 -15.41 -22.65 -3.38
CA SER A 190 -16.37 -22.00 -4.27
C SER A 190 -16.71 -20.57 -3.81
N THR A 191 -16.71 -20.32 -2.52
CA THR A 191 -16.98 -18.98 -1.96
C THR A 191 -15.86 -17.99 -2.24
N TYR A 192 -14.61 -18.44 -2.37
CA TYR A 192 -13.50 -17.61 -2.82
C TYR A 192 -13.66 -17.20 -4.29
N LEU A 193 -14.19 -18.10 -5.12
CA LEU A 193 -14.51 -17.77 -6.51
C LEU A 193 -15.62 -16.73 -6.60
N VAL A 194 -16.69 -16.85 -5.79
CA VAL A 194 -17.74 -15.83 -5.68
C VAL A 194 -17.17 -14.50 -5.26
N ASN A 195 -16.30 -14.49 -4.24
CA ASN A 195 -15.60 -13.29 -3.81
C ASN A 195 -14.76 -12.66 -4.95
N ALA A 196 -14.07 -13.48 -5.73
CA ALA A 196 -13.27 -13.02 -6.86
C ALA A 196 -14.13 -12.39 -7.97
N VAL A 197 -15.31 -12.94 -8.24
CA VAL A 197 -16.30 -12.35 -9.18
C VAL A 197 -16.79 -10.99 -8.68
N VAL A 198 -17.10 -10.87 -7.39
CA VAL A 198 -17.53 -9.60 -6.77
C VAL A 198 -16.42 -8.55 -6.87
N PHE A 199 -15.18 -8.94 -6.58
CA PHE A 199 -14.02 -8.04 -6.71
C PHE A 199 -13.77 -7.62 -8.16
N ALA A 200 -13.85 -8.55 -9.10
CA ALA A 200 -13.69 -8.25 -10.53
C ALA A 200 -14.78 -7.27 -11.02
N GLY A 201 -16.04 -7.53 -10.68
CA GLY A 201 -17.15 -6.65 -11.04
C GLY A 201 -17.05 -5.25 -10.42
N ALA A 202 -16.70 -5.19 -9.13
CA ALA A 202 -16.46 -3.94 -8.44
C ALA A 202 -15.28 -3.17 -9.04
N ALA A 203 -14.18 -3.84 -9.39
CA ALA A 203 -13.03 -3.23 -10.01
C ALA A 203 -13.36 -2.61 -11.37
N ILE A 204 -14.13 -3.30 -12.20
CA ILE A 204 -14.59 -2.77 -13.49
C ILE A 204 -15.48 -1.53 -13.28
N LEU A 205 -16.43 -1.58 -12.34
CA LEU A 205 -17.29 -0.45 -12.01
C LEU A 205 -16.47 0.76 -11.54
N LEU A 206 -15.53 0.54 -10.63
CA LEU A 206 -14.64 1.59 -10.10
C LEU A 206 -13.74 2.17 -11.20
N ALA A 207 -13.24 1.33 -12.11
CA ALA A 207 -12.47 1.78 -13.28
C ALA A 207 -13.29 2.69 -14.19
N LEU A 208 -14.58 2.42 -14.38
CA LEU A 208 -15.49 3.29 -15.14
C LEU A 208 -15.75 4.62 -14.40
N LEU A 209 -15.96 4.58 -13.08
CA LEU A 209 -16.13 5.76 -12.24
C LEU A 209 -14.87 6.64 -12.18
N LEU A 210 -13.71 6.05 -12.39
CA LEU A 210 -12.41 6.73 -12.40
C LEU A 210 -12.22 7.60 -13.67
N ILE A 211 -12.88 7.30 -14.78
CA ILE A 211 -12.67 7.94 -16.11
C ILE A 211 -12.69 9.47 -16.04
N PRO A 212 -13.71 10.16 -15.48
CA PRO A 212 -13.73 11.63 -15.44
C PRO A 212 -12.53 12.24 -14.69
N GLY A 213 -12.03 11.54 -13.65
CA GLY A 213 -10.92 11.99 -12.82
C GLY A 213 -9.56 11.92 -13.50
N VAL A 214 -9.36 10.94 -14.39
CA VAL A 214 -8.05 10.67 -15.04
C VAL A 214 -8.00 10.99 -16.52
N ARG A 215 -9.11 11.32 -17.14
CA ARG A 215 -9.13 11.69 -18.58
C ARG A 215 -8.31 12.95 -18.80
N GLU A 216 -7.31 12.85 -19.67
CA GLU A 216 -6.44 13.97 -20.01
C GLU A 216 -7.17 14.97 -20.91
N THR A 217 -7.05 16.26 -20.59
CA THR A 217 -7.63 17.34 -21.39
C THR A 217 -6.74 17.66 -22.60
N PRO A 218 -7.27 18.27 -23.68
CA PRO A 218 -6.46 18.69 -24.83
C PRO A 218 -5.25 19.57 -24.42
N ALA A 219 -5.44 20.44 -23.43
CA ALA A 219 -4.36 21.29 -22.90
C ALA A 219 -3.23 20.46 -22.23
N MET A 220 -3.57 19.40 -21.51
CA MET A 220 -2.57 18.47 -20.92
C MET A 220 -1.81 17.72 -22.01
N ILE A 221 -2.52 17.24 -23.05
CA ILE A 221 -1.92 16.50 -24.17
C ILE A 221 -0.94 17.39 -24.95
N ASN A 222 -1.35 18.61 -25.32
CA ASN A 222 -0.51 19.54 -26.08
C ASN A 222 0.76 19.90 -25.31
N ARG A 223 0.63 20.20 -24.00
CA ARG A 223 1.78 20.50 -23.13
C ARG A 223 2.77 19.35 -23.07
N TYR A 224 2.29 18.12 -22.91
CA TYR A 224 3.15 16.95 -22.93
C TYR A 224 3.92 16.82 -24.25
N LEU A 225 3.24 16.98 -25.39
CA LEU A 225 3.87 16.90 -26.72
C LEU A 225 4.91 18.00 -26.94
N GLU A 226 4.73 19.19 -26.36
CA GLU A 226 5.72 20.26 -26.39
C GLU A 226 6.93 19.96 -25.50
N GLN A 227 6.71 19.48 -24.27
CA GLN A 227 7.78 19.11 -23.33
C GLN A 227 8.63 17.93 -23.83
N GLU A 228 8.02 16.96 -24.54
CA GLU A 228 8.78 15.83 -25.09
C GLU A 228 9.80 16.26 -26.15
N LYS A 229 9.58 17.39 -26.84
CA LYS A 229 10.53 17.95 -27.81
C LYS A 229 11.79 18.54 -27.15
N SER A 230 11.72 18.92 -25.87
CA SER A 230 12.79 19.59 -25.13
C SER A 230 13.40 18.72 -24.00
N ARG A 231 13.10 17.41 -23.97
CA ARG A 231 13.45 16.52 -22.88
C ARG A 231 14.98 16.32 -22.76
N THR A 232 15.55 16.73 -21.65
CA THR A 232 16.90 16.38 -21.21
C THR A 232 16.90 15.07 -20.43
N GLU A 233 17.98 14.30 -20.49
CA GLU A 233 18.09 13.00 -19.80
C GLU A 233 17.93 13.15 -18.28
N ALA A 234 17.06 12.33 -17.69
CA ALA A 234 16.90 12.23 -16.25
C ALA A 234 18.07 11.47 -15.61
N PRO A 235 18.49 11.81 -14.38
CA PRO A 235 19.55 11.07 -13.68
C PRO A 235 19.17 9.59 -13.50
N SER A 236 20.19 8.70 -13.54
CA SER A 236 20.00 7.26 -13.37
C SER A 236 19.34 6.92 -12.04
N PHE A 237 18.36 6.01 -12.04
CA PHE A 237 17.71 5.46 -10.85
C PHE A 237 18.70 4.98 -9.78
N PHE A 238 19.75 4.25 -10.17
CA PHE A 238 20.77 3.75 -9.24
C PHE A 238 21.59 4.86 -8.60
N LYS A 239 21.81 5.97 -9.30
CA LYS A 239 22.50 7.15 -8.73
C LYS A 239 21.65 7.79 -7.63
N LEU A 240 20.36 8.00 -7.90
CA LEU A 240 19.42 8.57 -6.92
C LEU A 240 19.24 7.65 -5.70
N LEU A 241 19.18 6.33 -5.92
CA LEU A 241 19.09 5.33 -4.85
C LEU A 241 20.35 5.40 -3.95
N ARG A 242 21.55 5.46 -4.53
CA ARG A 242 22.81 5.57 -3.78
C ARG A 242 22.88 6.87 -2.97
N GLU A 243 22.43 7.97 -3.55
CA GLU A 243 22.36 9.28 -2.85
C GLU A 243 21.40 9.22 -1.66
N ALA A 244 20.20 8.63 -1.85
CA ALA A 244 19.22 8.45 -0.79
C ALA A 244 19.71 7.55 0.35
N PHE A 245 20.38 6.44 0.04
CA PHE A 245 20.98 5.56 1.05
C PHE A 245 22.14 6.21 1.82
N GLY A 246 22.78 7.25 1.27
CA GLY A 246 23.74 8.07 1.98
C GLY A 246 23.11 8.94 3.08
N VAL A 247 21.79 9.12 3.08
CA VAL A 247 21.09 9.93 4.09
C VAL A 247 20.56 9.03 5.22
N ARG A 248 21.16 9.18 6.40
CA ARG A 248 20.88 8.34 7.58
C ARG A 248 19.39 8.32 7.96
N ASN A 249 18.72 9.47 7.88
CA ASN A 249 17.30 9.58 8.23
C ASN A 249 16.38 8.91 7.20
N PHE A 250 16.79 8.87 5.93
CA PHE A 250 16.09 8.09 4.92
C PHE A 250 16.15 6.58 5.23
N MET A 251 17.35 6.08 5.58
CA MET A 251 17.52 4.68 5.97
C MET A 251 16.71 4.33 7.23
N ALA A 252 16.72 5.23 8.23
CA ALA A 252 15.92 5.06 9.44
C ALA A 252 14.43 4.89 9.11
N PHE A 253 13.89 5.78 8.25
CA PHE A 253 12.49 5.74 7.86
C PHE A 253 12.14 4.50 7.04
N ILE A 254 12.97 4.13 6.05
CA ILE A 254 12.72 2.96 5.19
C ILE A 254 12.74 1.66 6.01
N LEU A 255 13.69 1.52 6.95
CA LEU A 255 13.72 0.34 7.82
C LEU A 255 12.48 0.27 8.72
N LEU A 256 12.09 1.37 9.37
CA LEU A 256 10.86 1.43 10.14
C LEU A 256 9.65 1.01 9.30
N TYR A 257 9.56 1.56 8.08
CA TYR A 257 8.47 1.26 7.16
C TYR A 257 8.46 -0.21 6.72
N CYS A 258 9.62 -0.81 6.43
CA CYS A 258 9.72 -2.23 6.10
C CYS A 258 9.23 -3.12 7.26
N PHE A 259 9.72 -2.86 8.47
CA PHE A 259 9.28 -3.61 9.66
C PHE A 259 7.79 -3.46 9.93
N TYR A 260 7.26 -2.25 9.79
CA TYR A 260 5.83 -1.97 9.88
C TYR A 260 5.02 -2.76 8.83
N GLN A 261 5.47 -2.78 7.57
CA GLN A 261 4.76 -3.50 6.50
C GLN A 261 4.73 -5.01 6.74
N VAL A 262 5.85 -5.60 7.17
CA VAL A 262 5.89 -7.03 7.54
C VAL A 262 4.89 -7.31 8.66
N ALA A 263 4.86 -6.47 9.70
CA ALA A 263 3.96 -6.66 10.83
C ALA A 263 2.49 -6.55 10.41
N CYS A 264 2.14 -5.51 9.63
CA CYS A 264 0.76 -5.29 9.16
C CYS A 264 0.28 -6.41 8.23
N LEU A 265 1.10 -6.81 7.24
CA LEU A 265 0.74 -7.88 6.30
C LEU A 265 0.57 -9.21 7.04
N SER A 266 1.52 -9.54 7.94
CA SER A 266 1.45 -10.78 8.73
C SER A 266 0.21 -10.81 9.59
N MET A 267 -0.08 -9.75 10.35
CA MET A 267 -1.25 -9.68 11.22
C MET A 267 -2.55 -9.74 10.43
N THR A 268 -2.69 -8.96 9.35
CA THR A 268 -3.91 -8.91 8.53
C THR A 268 -4.21 -10.28 7.90
N ALA A 269 -3.21 -10.94 7.32
CA ALA A 269 -3.39 -12.28 6.76
C ALA A 269 -3.68 -13.33 7.84
N SER A 270 -3.11 -13.18 9.04
CA SER A 270 -3.31 -14.10 10.15
C SER A 270 -4.72 -14.13 10.70
N ILE A 271 -5.47 -13.03 10.62
CA ILE A 271 -6.83 -12.94 11.15
C ILE A 271 -7.76 -13.97 10.49
N HIS A 272 -7.55 -14.31 9.22
CA HIS A 272 -8.33 -15.35 8.56
C HIS A 272 -8.01 -16.76 9.11
N TYR A 273 -6.77 -17.03 9.53
CA TYR A 273 -6.41 -18.28 10.22
C TYR A 273 -6.99 -18.32 11.64
N VAL A 274 -7.00 -17.19 12.34
CA VAL A 274 -7.67 -17.05 13.64
C VAL A 274 -9.16 -17.36 13.51
N GLY A 275 -9.82 -16.81 12.50
CA GLY A 275 -11.25 -17.05 12.24
C GLY A 275 -11.56 -18.51 12.02
N ASP A 276 -10.73 -19.20 11.21
CA ASP A 276 -10.97 -20.60 10.81
C ASP A 276 -10.59 -21.60 11.91
N TYR A 277 -9.36 -21.48 12.46
CA TYR A 277 -8.75 -22.53 13.28
C TYR A 277 -8.81 -22.25 14.79
N ILE A 278 -9.04 -21.02 15.23
CA ILE A 278 -9.13 -20.67 16.66
C ILE A 278 -10.58 -20.38 17.07
N ILE A 279 -11.28 -19.54 16.32
CA ILE A 279 -12.61 -19.03 16.72
C ILE A 279 -13.74 -19.84 16.06
N GLY A 280 -13.54 -20.35 14.84
CA GLY A 280 -14.56 -21.05 14.05
C GLY A 280 -15.72 -20.13 13.59
N ARG A 281 -15.45 -18.82 13.40
CA ARG A 281 -16.43 -17.80 13.03
C ARG A 281 -15.87 -16.79 12.04
N SER A 282 -16.77 -16.06 11.36
CA SER A 282 -16.39 -14.95 10.48
C SER A 282 -15.59 -13.87 11.22
N THR A 283 -14.60 -13.32 10.54
CA THR A 283 -13.70 -12.29 11.06
C THR A 283 -14.20 -10.86 10.82
N THR A 284 -15.44 -10.70 10.35
CA THR A 284 -16.04 -9.41 9.97
C THR A 284 -15.93 -8.35 11.08
N LEU A 285 -16.38 -8.66 12.31
CA LEU A 285 -16.31 -7.69 13.41
C LEU A 285 -14.89 -7.46 13.91
N ILE A 286 -13.98 -8.40 13.69
CA ILE A 286 -12.56 -8.25 14.03
C ILE A 286 -11.94 -7.17 13.13
N PHE A 287 -12.15 -7.25 11.81
CA PHE A 287 -11.72 -6.19 10.87
C PHE A 287 -12.48 -4.88 11.07
N ALA A 288 -13.80 -4.95 11.32
CA ALA A 288 -14.60 -3.76 11.63
C ALA A 288 -14.10 -3.06 12.89
N GLY A 289 -13.70 -3.80 13.93
CA GLY A 289 -13.07 -3.30 15.14
C GLY A 289 -11.79 -2.53 14.84
N MET A 290 -10.89 -3.12 14.02
CA MET A 290 -9.67 -2.46 13.56
C MET A 290 -9.96 -1.12 12.88
N LEU A 291 -10.91 -1.10 11.94
CA LEU A 291 -11.26 0.11 11.20
C LEU A 291 -11.90 1.17 12.10
N ALA A 292 -12.80 0.76 12.98
CA ALA A 292 -13.40 1.66 13.97
C ALA A 292 -12.35 2.29 14.87
N GLY A 293 -11.39 1.49 15.36
CA GLY A 293 -10.24 1.98 16.12
C GLY A 293 -9.42 3.00 15.35
N ALA A 294 -9.10 2.71 14.09
CA ALA A 294 -8.33 3.61 13.24
C ALA A 294 -9.02 4.97 13.03
N LEU A 295 -10.34 4.96 12.78
CA LEU A 295 -11.12 6.19 12.57
C LEU A 295 -11.26 7.01 13.86
N VAL A 296 -11.57 6.35 14.99
CA VAL A 296 -11.72 7.00 16.30
C VAL A 296 -10.40 7.65 16.76
N ALA A 297 -9.27 7.08 16.38
CA ALA A 297 -7.95 7.59 16.77
C ALA A 297 -7.54 8.87 16.03
N VAL A 298 -8.10 9.18 14.86
CA VAL A 298 -7.68 10.33 14.05
C VAL A 298 -7.64 11.65 14.83
N PRO A 299 -8.71 12.05 15.58
CA PRO A 299 -8.69 13.28 16.37
C PRO A 299 -7.60 13.28 17.44
N LEU A 300 -7.34 12.14 18.09
CA LEU A 300 -6.30 12.00 19.11
C LEU A 300 -4.92 12.23 18.49
N TRP A 301 -4.62 11.59 17.36
CA TRP A 301 -3.33 11.76 16.70
C TRP A 301 -3.12 13.16 16.16
N LEU A 302 -4.16 13.81 15.60
CA LEU A 302 -4.10 15.22 15.19
C LEU A 302 -3.82 16.15 16.39
N PHE A 303 -4.42 15.90 17.55
CA PHE A 303 -4.13 16.63 18.77
C PHE A 303 -2.65 16.42 19.20
N LEU A 304 -2.15 15.18 19.18
CA LEU A 304 -0.77 14.88 19.52
C LEU A 304 0.22 15.55 18.56
N ILE A 305 -0.08 15.58 17.25
CA ILE A 305 0.74 16.29 16.25
C ILE A 305 0.84 17.78 16.61
N LYS A 306 -0.28 18.43 16.90
CA LYS A 306 -0.30 19.85 17.29
C LYS A 306 0.50 20.10 18.58
N LYS A 307 0.40 19.19 19.56
CA LYS A 307 1.06 19.34 20.87
C LYS A 307 2.57 19.12 20.78
N THR A 308 3.02 18.11 20.03
CA THR A 308 4.45 17.73 19.98
C THR A 308 5.23 18.47 18.90
N GLY A 309 4.57 18.85 17.81
CA GLY A 309 5.20 19.47 16.63
C GLY A 309 6.23 18.58 15.93
N SER A 310 6.25 17.26 16.18
CA SER A 310 7.24 16.35 15.62
C SER A 310 6.61 15.07 15.08
N HIS A 311 6.56 14.94 13.76
CA HIS A 311 6.08 13.73 13.10
C HIS A 311 6.98 12.52 13.40
N GLN A 312 8.29 12.75 13.51
CA GLN A 312 9.31 11.71 13.71
C GLN A 312 9.14 11.01 15.06
N LYS A 313 8.94 11.78 16.15
CA LYS A 313 8.72 11.20 17.49
C LYS A 313 7.39 10.44 17.54
N LEU A 314 6.36 10.97 16.90
CA LEU A 314 5.03 10.37 16.93
C LEU A 314 4.93 9.11 16.09
N ILE A 315 5.61 9.01 14.94
CA ILE A 315 5.58 7.78 14.15
C ILE A 315 6.30 6.62 14.88
N ALA A 316 7.39 6.92 15.59
CA ALA A 316 8.02 5.93 16.47
C ALA A 316 7.09 5.50 17.61
N ALA A 317 6.43 6.46 18.27
CA ALA A 317 5.45 6.16 19.32
C ALA A 317 4.29 5.31 18.79
N ALA A 318 3.79 5.60 17.58
CA ALA A 318 2.75 4.81 16.93
C ALA A 318 3.22 3.37 16.64
N ALA A 319 4.47 3.17 16.22
CA ALA A 319 5.05 1.84 16.01
C ALA A 319 5.11 1.03 17.31
N PHE A 320 5.58 1.63 18.42
CA PHE A 320 5.58 0.97 19.73
C PHE A 320 4.16 0.71 20.27
N ALA A 321 3.24 1.64 20.07
CA ALA A 321 1.85 1.44 20.45
C ALA A 321 1.21 0.29 19.65
N LEU A 322 1.49 0.16 18.33
CA LEU A 322 1.09 -0.99 17.53
C LEU A 322 1.64 -2.30 18.11
N ALA A 323 2.91 -2.32 18.51
CA ALA A 323 3.53 -3.50 19.12
C ALA A 323 2.84 -3.90 20.45
N VAL A 324 2.53 -2.93 21.29
CA VAL A 324 1.80 -3.15 22.57
C VAL A 324 0.41 -3.73 22.29
N PHE A 325 -0.32 -3.17 21.32
CA PHE A 325 -1.66 -3.66 20.98
C PHE A 325 -1.69 -4.96 20.18
N CYS A 326 -0.54 -5.48 19.69
CA CYS A 326 -0.43 -6.85 19.22
C CYS A 326 -0.49 -7.86 20.36
N LEU A 327 0.03 -7.53 21.56
CA LEU A 327 0.14 -8.50 22.66
C LEU A 327 -1.20 -9.09 23.13
N PRO A 328 -2.31 -8.34 23.26
CA PRO A 328 -3.61 -8.90 23.61
C PRO A 328 -4.09 -9.98 22.65
N LEU A 329 -3.73 -9.92 21.36
CA LEU A 329 -4.09 -10.94 20.36
C LEU A 329 -3.46 -12.31 20.65
N MET A 330 -2.30 -12.33 21.35
CA MET A 330 -1.65 -13.57 21.76
C MET A 330 -2.47 -14.34 22.78
N PHE A 331 -3.19 -13.63 23.66
CA PHE A 331 -3.90 -14.18 24.81
C PHE A 331 -5.42 -14.22 24.65
N ALA A 332 -5.97 -13.60 23.60
CA ALA A 332 -7.41 -13.60 23.34
C ALA A 332 -7.92 -15.04 23.16
N ARG A 333 -8.99 -15.39 23.90
CA ARG A 333 -9.56 -16.74 23.92
C ARG A 333 -10.90 -16.86 23.21
N ASP A 334 -11.61 -15.75 23.11
CA ASP A 334 -12.93 -15.68 22.55
C ASP A 334 -13.03 -14.62 21.43
N TYR A 335 -14.15 -14.62 20.75
CA TYR A 335 -14.40 -13.72 19.63
C TYR A 335 -14.30 -12.23 20.01
N TRP A 336 -14.88 -11.85 21.14
CA TRP A 336 -14.89 -10.45 21.58
C TRP A 336 -13.53 -9.97 22.05
N GLY A 337 -12.73 -10.87 22.63
CA GLY A 337 -11.33 -10.59 22.96
C GLY A 337 -10.51 -10.20 21.74
N PHE A 338 -10.71 -10.90 20.62
CA PHE A 338 -10.07 -10.52 19.34
C PHE A 338 -10.62 -9.19 18.79
N VAL A 339 -11.93 -8.95 18.85
CA VAL A 339 -12.54 -7.69 18.39
C VAL A 339 -11.98 -6.48 19.17
N ILE A 340 -11.94 -6.58 20.50
CA ILE A 340 -11.42 -5.51 21.39
C ILE A 340 -9.91 -5.29 21.16
N ALA A 341 -9.13 -6.37 21.06
CA ALA A 341 -7.70 -6.27 20.78
C ALA A 341 -7.42 -5.62 19.42
N MET A 342 -8.19 -5.98 18.38
CA MET A 342 -8.08 -5.37 17.06
C MET A 342 -8.55 -3.92 17.03
N PHE A 343 -9.56 -3.54 17.81
CA PHE A 343 -9.92 -2.14 18.00
C PHE A 343 -8.75 -1.33 18.60
N GLY A 344 -8.12 -1.86 19.66
CA GLY A 344 -6.92 -1.26 20.25
C GLY A 344 -5.76 -1.14 19.26
N TRP A 345 -5.52 -2.19 18.47
CA TRP A 345 -4.52 -2.15 17.41
C TRP A 345 -4.85 -1.09 16.35
N GLY A 346 -6.11 -0.98 15.96
CA GLY A 346 -6.62 0.03 15.04
C GLY A 346 -6.34 1.46 15.50
N LEU A 347 -6.43 1.75 16.81
CA LEU A 347 -6.10 3.08 17.36
C LEU A 347 -4.67 3.53 16.99
N SER A 348 -3.72 2.61 17.02
CA SER A 348 -2.32 2.89 16.68
C SER A 348 -2.07 2.85 15.18
N PHE A 349 -2.74 1.94 14.47
CA PHE A 349 -2.66 1.81 13.01
C PHE A 349 -3.08 3.11 12.31
N GLY A 350 -4.20 3.72 12.71
CA GLY A 350 -4.66 4.99 12.17
C GLY A 350 -3.64 6.11 12.39
N GLY A 351 -2.97 6.12 13.55
CA GLY A 351 -1.91 7.07 13.87
C GLY A 351 -0.66 6.90 13.01
N PHE A 352 -0.19 5.66 12.87
CA PHE A 352 0.98 5.38 12.05
C PHE A 352 0.73 5.79 10.58
N TRP A 353 -0.44 5.47 10.05
CA TRP A 353 -0.80 5.81 8.68
C TRP A 353 -0.95 7.32 8.45
N LEU A 354 -1.56 8.02 9.40
CA LEU A 354 -1.68 9.49 9.36
C LEU A 354 -0.29 10.17 9.36
N LEU A 355 0.67 9.62 10.10
CA LEU A 355 2.01 10.19 10.28
C LEU A 355 2.99 9.80 9.16
N MET A 356 2.73 8.73 8.42
CA MET A 356 3.65 8.17 7.43
C MET A 356 4.02 9.18 6.34
N THR A 357 3.03 9.87 5.78
CA THR A 357 3.27 10.84 4.69
C THR A 357 4.03 12.07 5.17
N PRO A 358 3.63 12.77 6.25
CA PRO A 358 4.37 13.95 6.71
C PRO A 358 5.77 13.60 7.26
N ALA A 359 5.94 12.44 7.91
CA ALA A 359 7.25 12.01 8.37
C ALA A 359 8.21 11.71 7.20
N MET A 360 7.71 11.12 6.11
CA MET A 360 8.49 10.92 4.89
C MET A 360 8.82 12.24 4.19
N ALA A 361 7.90 13.22 4.19
CA ALA A 361 8.13 14.54 3.62
C ALA A 361 9.28 15.26 4.36
N ASP A 362 9.31 15.22 5.70
CA ASP A 362 10.40 15.79 6.49
C ASP A 362 11.78 15.16 6.12
N VAL A 363 11.81 13.86 5.82
CA VAL A 363 13.03 13.15 5.37
C VAL A 363 13.42 13.56 3.94
N ILE A 364 12.46 13.71 3.04
CA ILE A 364 12.69 14.16 1.67
C ILE A 364 13.24 15.59 1.69
N ASP A 365 12.69 16.50 2.50
CA ASP A 365 13.17 17.87 2.66
C ASP A 365 14.65 17.90 3.07
N GLU A 366 15.09 17.00 3.98
CA GLU A 366 16.52 16.88 4.33
C GLU A 366 17.37 16.46 3.11
N ILE A 367 16.87 15.52 2.29
CA ILE A 367 17.59 15.09 1.08
C ILE A 367 17.70 16.26 0.10
N VAL A 368 16.62 17.03 -0.09
CA VAL A 368 16.60 18.21 -0.97
C VAL A 368 17.59 19.28 -0.48
N VAL A 369 17.65 19.55 0.83
CA VAL A 369 18.64 20.46 1.41
C VAL A 369 20.07 20.03 1.11
N LYS A 370 20.36 18.72 1.18
CA LYS A 370 21.68 18.14 0.92
C LYS A 370 22.06 18.07 -0.56
N THR A 371 21.10 17.80 -1.44
CA THR A 371 21.34 17.53 -2.87
C THR A 371 21.04 18.73 -3.78
N GLY A 372 20.27 19.70 -3.30
CA GLY A 372 19.78 20.83 -4.10
C GLY A 372 18.74 20.43 -5.17
N ARG A 373 18.20 19.21 -5.14
CA ARG A 373 17.27 18.69 -6.14
C ARG A 373 16.03 18.11 -5.47
N ARG A 374 14.86 18.36 -6.05
CA ARG A 374 13.58 17.85 -5.56
C ARG A 374 13.08 16.70 -6.44
N ASP A 375 13.42 15.48 -6.04
CA ASP A 375 13.07 14.22 -6.73
C ASP A 375 12.07 13.39 -5.89
N ASP A 376 11.04 14.03 -5.30
CA ASP A 376 10.10 13.46 -4.33
C ASP A 376 9.49 12.13 -4.80
N GLY A 377 9.11 12.05 -6.08
CA GLY A 377 8.53 10.84 -6.67
C GLY A 377 9.46 9.62 -6.63
N VAL A 378 10.77 9.84 -6.75
CA VAL A 378 11.75 8.76 -6.72
C VAL A 378 11.90 8.20 -5.30
N TYR A 379 11.94 9.07 -4.28
CA TYR A 379 12.04 8.64 -2.88
C TYR A 379 10.78 7.93 -2.38
N LEU A 380 9.61 8.38 -2.84
CA LEU A 380 8.34 7.68 -2.59
C LEU A 380 8.30 6.32 -3.31
N GLY A 381 8.87 6.24 -4.51
CA GLY A 381 9.06 4.98 -5.23
C GLY A 381 9.97 3.99 -4.50
N PHE A 382 11.07 4.47 -3.91
CA PHE A 382 11.94 3.62 -3.08
C PHE A 382 11.20 3.08 -1.85
N ARG A 383 10.39 3.91 -1.18
CA ARG A 383 9.55 3.45 -0.07
C ARG A 383 8.60 2.33 -0.52
N ALA A 384 7.93 2.50 -1.65
CA ALA A 384 7.03 1.48 -2.19
C ALA A 384 7.77 0.17 -2.51
N PHE A 385 8.94 0.26 -3.16
CA PHE A 385 9.81 -0.88 -3.46
C PHE A 385 10.15 -1.69 -2.21
N PHE A 386 10.66 -1.03 -1.16
CA PHE A 386 11.02 -1.73 0.09
C PHE A 386 9.80 -2.26 0.84
N GLY A 387 8.67 -1.57 0.78
CA GLY A 387 7.41 -2.07 1.36
C GLY A 387 6.90 -3.35 0.72
N ARG A 388 7.15 -3.54 -0.58
CA ARG A 388 6.74 -4.75 -1.32
C ARG A 388 7.55 -5.99 -0.94
N LEU A 389 8.82 -5.83 -0.53
CA LEU A 389 9.61 -6.94 -0.01
C LEU A 389 9.02 -7.57 1.26
N ALA A 390 8.17 -6.85 1.96
CA ALA A 390 7.47 -7.36 3.14
C ALA A 390 6.58 -8.58 2.83
N TYR A 391 6.04 -8.72 1.61
CA TYR A 391 5.29 -9.91 1.20
C TYR A 391 6.15 -11.18 1.20
N ALA A 392 7.42 -11.08 0.75
CA ALA A 392 8.35 -12.20 0.80
C ALA A 392 8.66 -12.60 2.24
N VAL A 393 8.93 -11.61 3.09
CA VAL A 393 9.23 -11.86 4.51
C VAL A 393 8.02 -12.49 5.21
N GLN A 394 6.81 -11.97 5.00
CA GLN A 394 5.58 -12.53 5.55
C GLN A 394 5.35 -13.98 5.10
N ALA A 395 5.56 -14.29 3.82
CA ALA A 395 5.38 -15.64 3.29
C ALA A 395 6.39 -16.64 3.89
N LEU A 396 7.65 -16.23 4.04
CA LEU A 396 8.69 -17.03 4.70
C LEU A 396 8.39 -17.26 6.18
N LEU A 397 7.89 -16.25 6.88
CA LEU A 397 7.46 -16.34 8.26
C LEU A 397 6.31 -17.36 8.44
N PHE A 398 5.30 -17.28 7.58
CA PHE A 398 4.18 -18.23 7.64
C PHE A 398 4.65 -19.66 7.38
N TRP A 399 5.43 -19.88 6.34
CA TRP A 399 6.01 -21.17 6.05
C TRP A 399 6.82 -21.71 7.23
N ALA A 400 7.74 -20.91 7.79
CA ALA A 400 8.61 -21.34 8.88
C ALA A 400 7.81 -21.68 10.15
N VAL A 401 6.84 -20.85 10.53
CA VAL A 401 5.97 -21.08 11.69
C VAL A 401 5.10 -22.32 11.47
N HIS A 402 4.46 -22.46 10.31
CA HIS A 402 3.61 -23.61 9.99
C HIS A 402 4.41 -24.92 9.95
N ALA A 403 5.62 -24.90 9.38
CA ALA A 403 6.52 -26.06 9.38
C ALA A 403 6.96 -26.45 10.81
N ALA A 404 7.33 -25.47 11.63
CA ALA A 404 7.78 -25.71 13.00
C ALA A 404 6.67 -26.18 13.95
N THR A 405 5.41 -25.79 13.68
CA THR A 405 4.26 -26.10 14.56
C THR A 405 3.40 -27.26 14.07
N GLY A 406 3.76 -27.89 12.94
CA GLY A 406 3.03 -29.03 12.38
C GLY A 406 1.65 -28.66 11.81
N PHE A 407 1.44 -27.41 11.40
CA PHE A 407 0.16 -26.92 10.89
C PHE A 407 -0.39 -27.79 9.75
N ALA A 408 0.45 -28.28 8.84
CA ALA A 408 0.04 -29.12 7.72
C ALA A 408 -0.52 -30.49 8.14
N ALA A 409 -0.07 -31.04 9.28
CA ALA A 409 -0.52 -32.32 9.80
C ALA A 409 -1.87 -32.19 10.53
N ASP A 410 -1.97 -31.21 11.43
CA ASP A 410 -3.22 -30.88 12.14
C ASP A 410 -3.28 -29.38 12.45
N PRO A 411 -4.01 -28.61 11.63
CA PRO A 411 -4.16 -27.15 11.81
C PRO A 411 -4.86 -26.77 13.14
N ARG A 412 -5.59 -27.69 13.76
CA ARG A 412 -6.33 -27.46 15.01
C ARG A 412 -5.60 -27.95 16.26
N SER A 413 -4.45 -28.55 16.10
CA SER A 413 -3.60 -28.93 17.24
C SER A 413 -3.22 -27.71 18.08
N ALA A 414 -2.95 -27.90 19.36
CA ALA A 414 -2.52 -26.81 20.26
C ALA A 414 -1.23 -26.13 19.75
N SER A 415 -0.30 -26.91 19.16
CA SER A 415 0.93 -26.39 18.58
C SER A 415 0.65 -25.51 17.35
N ALA A 416 -0.20 -25.94 16.41
CA ALA A 416 -0.58 -25.15 15.23
C ALA A 416 -1.31 -23.87 15.63
N GLN A 417 -2.27 -23.93 16.58
CA GLN A 417 -2.94 -22.73 17.09
C GLN A 417 -1.98 -21.76 17.78
N PHE A 418 -0.96 -22.27 18.50
CA PHE A 418 0.10 -21.43 19.04
C PHE A 418 0.90 -20.76 17.91
N GLY A 419 1.22 -21.47 16.83
CA GLY A 419 1.85 -20.93 15.64
C GLY A 419 1.02 -19.79 15.02
N ILE A 420 -0.30 -19.99 14.88
CA ILE A 420 -1.20 -18.94 14.40
C ILE A 420 -1.11 -17.69 15.30
N ARG A 421 -1.08 -17.86 16.62
CA ARG A 421 -0.92 -16.74 17.55
C ARG A 421 0.43 -16.07 17.44
N LEU A 422 1.51 -16.81 17.18
CA LEU A 422 2.84 -16.24 16.97
C LEU A 422 2.86 -15.29 15.77
N HIS A 423 2.36 -15.70 14.62
CA HIS A 423 2.37 -14.84 13.42
C HIS A 423 1.24 -13.79 13.41
N THR A 424 0.23 -13.90 14.29
CA THR A 424 -0.79 -12.87 14.50
C THR A 424 -0.31 -11.75 15.44
N ALA A 425 0.48 -12.09 16.46
CA ALA A 425 0.76 -11.20 17.58
C ALA A 425 2.26 -11.02 17.87
N ALA A 426 2.95 -12.08 18.31
CA ALA A 426 4.32 -11.97 18.85
C ALA A 426 5.33 -11.56 17.78
N ILE A 427 5.28 -12.15 16.60
CA ILE A 427 6.19 -11.83 15.49
C ILE A 427 5.95 -10.40 14.98
N PRO A 428 4.71 -9.96 14.67
CA PRO A 428 4.43 -8.57 14.35
C PRO A 428 4.90 -7.58 15.42
N ALA A 429 4.65 -7.88 16.71
CA ALA A 429 5.12 -7.04 17.82
C ALA A 429 6.65 -6.90 17.82
N LEU A 430 7.37 -8.03 17.64
CA LEU A 430 8.84 -8.01 17.57
C LEU A 430 9.35 -7.13 16.43
N PHE A 431 8.78 -7.27 15.21
CA PHE A 431 9.16 -6.43 14.07
C PHE A 431 8.92 -4.95 14.34
N LEU A 432 7.77 -4.59 14.91
CA LEU A 432 7.45 -3.20 15.25
C LEU A 432 8.39 -2.62 16.31
N VAL A 433 8.73 -3.40 17.34
CA VAL A 433 9.71 -2.98 18.36
C VAL A 433 11.09 -2.80 17.75
N LEU A 434 11.57 -3.77 16.96
CA LEU A 434 12.86 -3.66 16.27
C LEU A 434 12.89 -2.46 15.33
N GLY A 435 11.83 -2.25 14.53
CA GLY A 435 11.70 -1.09 13.65
C GLY A 435 11.74 0.22 14.41
N GLY A 436 11.02 0.32 15.52
CA GLY A 436 11.01 1.50 16.40
C GLY A 436 12.39 1.78 17.02
N ILE A 437 13.09 0.75 17.52
CA ILE A 437 14.44 0.87 18.10
C ILE A 437 15.44 1.32 17.04
N VAL A 438 15.45 0.66 15.87
CA VAL A 438 16.33 1.03 14.75
C VAL A 438 16.06 2.45 14.30
N PHE A 439 14.80 2.83 14.19
CA PHE A 439 14.42 4.20 13.83
C PHE A 439 14.94 5.21 14.85
N LEU A 440 14.70 5.02 16.14
CA LEU A 440 15.18 5.95 17.18
C LEU A 440 16.71 6.02 17.26
N SER A 441 17.42 4.93 16.97
CA SER A 441 18.89 4.92 16.98
C SER A 441 19.51 5.64 15.78
N LEU A 442 18.83 5.65 14.64
CA LEU A 442 19.31 6.23 13.40
C LEU A 442 18.77 7.63 13.14
N ASN A 443 17.53 7.92 13.57
CA ASN A 443 16.87 9.19 13.29
C ASN A 443 17.49 10.35 14.08
N THR A 444 17.86 11.40 13.35
CA THR A 444 18.40 12.64 13.90
C THR A 444 17.51 13.86 13.61
N LEU A 445 16.36 13.64 12.94
CA LEU A 445 15.40 14.70 12.66
C LEU A 445 14.55 14.97 13.91
N ASP A 446 14.92 16.02 14.65
CA ASP A 446 14.06 16.61 15.65
C ASP A 446 13.26 17.78 15.06
N ARG A 447 12.40 18.39 15.88
CA ARG A 447 11.57 19.53 15.46
C ARG A 447 12.41 20.70 14.94
N ASN A 448 13.51 21.05 15.63
CA ASN A 448 14.34 22.18 15.27
C ASN A 448 15.02 21.95 13.92
N LYS A 449 15.49 20.72 13.67
CA LYS A 449 16.14 20.35 12.41
C LYS A 449 15.15 20.37 11.23
N VAL A 450 13.91 19.93 11.45
CA VAL A 450 12.85 20.00 10.44
C VAL A 450 12.51 21.46 10.12
N GLU A 451 12.37 22.32 11.13
CA GLU A 451 12.11 23.75 10.95
C GLU A 451 13.29 24.44 10.24
N GLU A 452 14.55 24.09 10.58
CA GLU A 452 15.75 24.58 9.90
C GLU A 452 15.76 24.17 8.42
N ASN A 453 15.50 22.88 8.11
CA ASN A 453 15.45 22.40 6.73
C ASN A 453 14.41 23.17 5.91
N ARG A 454 13.20 23.39 6.45
CA ARG A 454 12.15 24.17 5.78
C ARG A 454 12.59 25.59 5.49
N ARG A 455 13.21 26.26 6.47
CA ARG A 455 13.75 27.62 6.27
C ARG A 455 14.78 27.67 5.14
N ILE A 456 15.72 26.70 5.12
CA ILE A 456 16.74 26.62 4.05
C ILE A 456 16.07 26.41 2.68
N LEU A 457 15.04 25.60 2.59
CA LEU A 457 14.31 25.38 1.33
C LEU A 457 13.56 26.63 0.86
N GLU A 458 12.94 27.37 1.78
CA GLU A 458 12.31 28.65 1.48
C GLU A 458 13.33 29.70 1.00
N GLU A 459 14.49 29.82 1.67
CA GLU A 459 15.56 30.72 1.29
C GLU A 459 16.16 30.39 -0.09
N ARG A 460 16.20 29.11 -0.47
CA ARG A 460 16.73 28.65 -1.76
C ARG A 460 15.68 28.56 -2.88
N ALA A 461 14.40 28.81 -2.58
CA ALA A 461 13.25 28.67 -3.50
C ALA A 461 13.15 27.25 -4.12
N LEU A 462 13.41 26.19 -3.29
CA LEU A 462 13.41 24.77 -3.66
C LEU A 462 12.14 24.05 -3.22
#